data_524f9c8502a41726cd3d83d05916014f
#
_entry.id   524f9c8502a41726cd3d83d05916014f
#
_cell.length_a   1.000
_cell.length_b   1.000
_cell.length_c   1.000
_cell.angle_alpha   90.00
_cell.angle_beta   90.00
_cell.angle_gamma   90.00
#
_symmetry.space_group_name_H-M   'P 1'
#
loop_
_entity.id
_entity.type
_entity.pdbx_description
1 polymer ?
#
loop_
_entity_poly.entity_id
_entity_poly.type
_entity_poly.pdbx_seq_one_letter_code
_entity_poly.pdbx_strand_id
1 'polypeptide(L)'
;MLRVWIRRIVKVSIPLVLGLVLCIWYCNNWIDKACDDYIFSNVEELPRTQVGLLLGTSKYNRSGNPNQFFRYRIDAAVKLYFNRKVEYLLVSGDNRTLNYNEPRDMRRALIARGVPDSMIILDYAGIRTFDSVIRCNKVFGQSSFTIISQEFHLERALFIAQHFGLNVIGFEAQAVAENRSVSTVIREYFARFKAVLDVYVLGTKPRFLGDPIQIGNGQ
;
A
#
# COMPACT_ATOMS: atom_id res chain seq x y z
N MET A 1 -35.87 -12.14 -35.32
CA MET A 1 -35.81 -11.23 -34.12
C MET A 1 -34.53 -11.41 -33.31
N LEU A 2 -34.11 -12.59 -32.90
CA LEU A 2 -32.93 -12.84 -32.06
C LEU A 2 -31.62 -12.25 -32.63
N ARG A 3 -31.33 -12.46 -33.91
CA ARG A 3 -30.12 -11.93 -34.60
C ARG A 3 -30.03 -10.38 -34.58
N VAL A 4 -31.17 -9.69 -34.64
CA VAL A 4 -31.20 -8.22 -34.59
C VAL A 4 -30.89 -7.71 -33.18
N TRP A 5 -31.41 -8.38 -32.15
CA TRP A 5 -31.12 -8.09 -30.76
C TRP A 5 -29.66 -8.32 -30.42
N ILE A 6 -29.07 -9.45 -30.84
CA ILE A 6 -27.64 -9.75 -30.63
C ILE A 6 -26.77 -8.67 -31.29
N ARG A 7 -27.06 -8.28 -32.53
CA ARG A 7 -26.29 -7.21 -33.21
C ARG A 7 -26.40 -5.87 -32.50
N ARG A 8 -27.55 -5.52 -31.93
CA ARG A 8 -27.70 -4.29 -31.14
C ARG A 8 -26.91 -4.36 -29.83
N ILE A 9 -26.97 -5.47 -29.11
CA ILE A 9 -26.20 -5.69 -27.88
C ILE A 9 -24.70 -5.55 -28.18
N VAL A 10 -24.20 -6.25 -29.21
CA VAL A 10 -22.77 -6.19 -29.61
C VAL A 10 -22.35 -4.77 -30.00
N LYS A 11 -23.19 -4.03 -30.73
CA LYS A 11 -22.90 -2.65 -31.13
C LYS A 11 -22.80 -1.68 -29.94
N VAL A 12 -23.49 -1.95 -28.85
CA VAL A 12 -23.46 -1.13 -27.63
C VAL A 12 -22.37 -1.60 -26.66
N SER A 13 -22.19 -2.93 -26.52
CA SER A 13 -21.22 -3.47 -25.56
C SER A 13 -19.77 -3.24 -25.96
N ILE A 14 -19.44 -3.30 -27.28
CA ILE A 14 -18.06 -3.07 -27.74
C ILE A 14 -17.55 -1.67 -27.37
N PRO A 15 -18.23 -0.56 -27.71
CA PRO A 15 -17.75 0.77 -27.34
C PRO A 15 -17.73 0.98 -25.81
N LEU A 16 -18.64 0.37 -25.07
CA LEU A 16 -18.66 0.47 -23.61
C LEU A 16 -17.47 -0.26 -22.97
N VAL A 17 -17.14 -1.45 -23.44
CA VAL A 17 -15.94 -2.19 -22.99
C VAL A 17 -14.68 -1.45 -23.39
N LEU A 18 -14.60 -0.91 -24.60
CA LEU A 18 -13.45 -0.14 -25.05
C LEU A 18 -13.27 1.11 -24.18
N GLY A 19 -14.35 1.84 -23.88
CA GLY A 19 -14.33 3.00 -22.99
C GLY A 19 -13.84 2.64 -21.58
N LEU A 20 -14.27 1.51 -21.04
CA LEU A 20 -13.82 1.02 -19.73
C LEU A 20 -12.31 0.69 -19.75
N VAL A 21 -11.82 0.00 -20.79
CA VAL A 21 -10.39 -0.32 -20.94
C VAL A 21 -9.55 0.96 -21.03
N LEU A 22 -9.99 1.93 -21.83
CA LEU A 22 -9.31 3.23 -21.95
C LEU A 22 -9.32 3.99 -20.61
N CYS A 23 -10.41 3.95 -19.88
CA CYS A 23 -10.51 4.57 -18.56
C CYS A 23 -9.56 3.92 -17.55
N ILE A 24 -9.49 2.59 -17.50
CA ILE A 24 -8.54 1.87 -16.64
C ILE A 24 -7.10 2.22 -17.03
N TRP A 25 -6.79 2.23 -18.33
CA TRP A 25 -5.47 2.60 -18.82
C TRP A 25 -5.10 4.04 -18.42
N TYR A 26 -6.02 4.99 -18.62
CA TYR A 26 -5.82 6.38 -18.22
C TYR A 26 -5.56 6.54 -16.73
N CYS A 27 -6.35 5.88 -15.87
CA CYS A 27 -6.18 5.92 -14.42
C CYS A 27 -4.80 5.37 -13.99
N ASN A 28 -4.33 4.30 -14.64
CA ASN A 28 -3.01 3.74 -14.35
C ASN A 28 -1.89 4.73 -14.71
N ASN A 29 -1.89 5.28 -15.93
CA ASN A 29 -0.91 6.27 -16.34
C ASN A 29 -0.94 7.56 -15.49
N TRP A 30 -2.12 7.95 -15.01
CA TRP A 30 -2.24 9.11 -14.13
C TRP A 30 -1.56 8.86 -12.79
N ILE A 31 -1.76 7.68 -12.18
CA ILE A 31 -1.13 7.30 -10.92
C ILE A 31 0.39 7.25 -11.07
N ASP A 32 0.92 6.61 -12.12
CA ASP A 32 2.36 6.53 -12.40
C ASP A 32 2.97 7.95 -12.41
N LYS A 33 2.46 8.82 -13.27
CA LYS A 33 2.99 10.20 -13.42
C LYS A 33 2.85 11.05 -12.15
N ALA A 34 1.84 10.80 -11.33
CA ALA A 34 1.63 11.58 -10.11
C ALA A 34 2.58 11.16 -8.98
N CYS A 35 3.17 9.97 -9.05
CA CYS A 35 3.90 9.38 -7.93
C CYS A 35 5.41 9.21 -8.17
N ASP A 36 5.89 9.23 -9.42
CA ASP A 36 7.29 8.94 -9.77
C ASP A 36 8.29 9.77 -8.97
N ASP A 37 8.07 11.09 -8.85
CA ASP A 37 8.98 12.00 -8.14
C ASP A 37 9.00 11.81 -6.62
N TYR A 38 8.10 10.99 -6.07
CA TYR A 38 7.95 10.76 -4.63
C TYR A 38 8.46 9.39 -4.19
N ILE A 39 9.00 8.56 -5.10
CA ILE A 39 9.50 7.22 -4.82
C ILE A 39 11.02 7.22 -4.83
N PHE A 40 11.62 6.77 -3.73
CA PHE A 40 13.06 6.67 -3.53
C PHE A 40 13.47 5.21 -3.42
N SER A 41 14.52 4.83 -4.13
CA SER A 41 15.18 3.51 -4.05
C SER A 41 16.53 3.58 -3.28
N ASN A 42 17.13 4.79 -3.26
CA ASN A 42 18.36 5.05 -2.53
C ASN A 42 18.06 5.65 -1.14
N VAL A 43 18.58 5.02 -0.09
CA VAL A 43 18.39 5.50 1.28
C VAL A 43 19.05 6.85 1.54
N GLU A 44 20.18 7.15 0.89
CA GLU A 44 20.90 8.41 1.08
C GLU A 44 20.05 9.62 0.66
N GLU A 45 19.32 9.48 -0.44
CA GLU A 45 18.49 10.54 -1.03
C GLU A 45 17.14 10.73 -0.32
N LEU A 46 16.71 9.72 0.46
CA LEU A 46 15.42 9.76 1.15
C LEU A 46 15.42 10.83 2.25
N PRO A 47 14.49 11.79 2.25
CA PRO A 47 14.30 12.71 3.37
C PRO A 47 13.92 11.96 4.66
N ARG A 48 14.29 12.53 5.82
CA ARG A 48 13.89 11.97 7.12
C ARG A 48 12.41 12.28 7.40
N THR A 49 11.72 11.28 7.94
CA THR A 49 10.39 11.42 8.52
C THR A 49 10.36 10.79 9.90
N GLN A 50 9.42 11.18 10.75
CA GLN A 50 9.30 10.56 12.07
C GLN A 50 8.82 9.11 11.97
N VAL A 51 7.88 8.82 11.07
CA VAL A 51 7.23 7.51 10.96
C VAL A 51 7.44 6.89 9.59
N GLY A 52 7.84 5.62 9.59
CA GLY A 52 7.80 4.75 8.42
C GLY A 52 6.56 3.86 8.48
N LEU A 53 5.60 4.10 7.58
CA LEU A 53 4.42 3.25 7.41
C LEU A 53 4.80 2.00 6.59
N LEU A 54 5.01 0.88 7.28
CA LEU A 54 5.30 -0.41 6.66
C LEU A 54 3.99 -1.10 6.28
N LEU A 55 3.73 -1.22 4.98
CA LEU A 55 2.51 -1.86 4.49
C LEU A 55 2.58 -3.38 4.63
N GLY A 56 1.52 -3.97 5.18
CA GLY A 56 1.39 -5.39 5.46
C GLY A 56 1.44 -6.28 4.24
N THR A 57 1.94 -7.49 4.45
CA THR A 57 1.89 -8.60 3.50
C THR A 57 2.06 -9.92 4.24
N SER A 58 1.51 -10.99 3.68
CA SER A 58 1.59 -12.34 4.22
C SER A 58 3.03 -12.84 4.33
N LYS A 59 3.38 -13.48 5.45
CA LYS A 59 4.68 -14.10 5.67
C LYS A 59 4.94 -15.29 4.73
N TYR A 60 3.90 -16.01 4.35
CA TYR A 60 3.97 -17.15 3.46
C TYR A 60 3.08 -16.91 2.23
N ASN A 61 3.47 -17.45 1.10
CA ASN A 61 2.64 -17.46 -0.10
C ASN A 61 1.54 -18.54 -0.01
N ARG A 62 0.66 -18.62 -1.01
CA ARG A 62 -0.43 -19.61 -1.03
C ARG A 62 0.03 -21.06 -1.03
N SER A 63 1.27 -21.32 -1.46
CA SER A 63 1.89 -22.65 -1.49
C SER A 63 2.63 -22.98 -0.19
N GLY A 64 2.56 -22.11 0.84
CA GLY A 64 3.25 -22.31 2.12
C GLY A 64 4.73 -21.93 2.12
N ASN A 65 5.28 -21.47 1.00
CA ASN A 65 6.68 -21.05 0.92
C ASN A 65 6.87 -19.63 1.49
N PRO A 66 8.08 -19.29 1.99
CA PRO A 66 8.40 -17.93 2.43
C PRO A 66 8.13 -16.90 1.33
N ASN A 67 7.43 -15.84 1.70
CA ASN A 67 7.07 -14.77 0.79
C ASN A 67 8.21 -13.75 0.67
N GLN A 68 8.78 -13.62 -0.51
CA GLN A 68 9.87 -12.66 -0.77
C GLN A 68 9.42 -11.21 -0.59
N PHE A 69 8.16 -10.86 -0.89
CA PHE A 69 7.61 -9.53 -0.63
C PHE A 69 7.70 -9.17 0.86
N PHE A 70 7.38 -10.12 1.74
CA PHE A 70 7.49 -9.94 3.18
C PHE A 70 8.94 -9.67 3.57
N ARG A 71 9.88 -10.53 3.15
CA ARG A 71 11.29 -10.41 3.47
C ARG A 71 11.85 -9.05 3.04
N TYR A 72 11.63 -8.66 1.80
CA TYR A 72 12.18 -7.42 1.26
C TYR A 72 11.58 -6.16 1.89
N ARG A 73 10.30 -6.19 2.31
CA ARG A 73 9.71 -5.09 3.08
C ARG A 73 10.35 -4.97 4.46
N ILE A 74 10.59 -6.09 5.14
CA ILE A 74 11.31 -6.08 6.42
C ILE A 74 12.73 -5.54 6.24
N ASP A 75 13.46 -6.00 5.22
CA ASP A 75 14.83 -5.54 4.93
C ASP A 75 14.84 -4.02 4.66
N ALA A 76 13.89 -3.49 3.89
CA ALA A 76 13.74 -2.06 3.62
C ALA A 76 13.45 -1.26 4.90
N ALA A 77 12.52 -1.72 5.73
CA ALA A 77 12.17 -1.06 6.98
C ALA A 77 13.36 -1.02 7.96
N VAL A 78 14.07 -2.13 8.10
CA VAL A 78 15.29 -2.24 8.90
C VAL A 78 16.38 -1.28 8.39
N LYS A 79 16.56 -1.22 7.06
CA LYS A 79 17.52 -0.29 6.43
C LYS A 79 17.18 1.16 6.77
N LEU A 80 15.91 1.57 6.68
CA LEU A 80 15.51 2.95 7.01
C LEU A 80 15.67 3.28 8.49
N TYR A 81 15.34 2.35 9.38
CA TYR A 81 15.48 2.53 10.81
C TYR A 81 16.96 2.74 11.22
N PHE A 82 17.88 1.85 10.82
CA PHE A 82 19.28 1.95 11.19
C PHE A 82 20.01 3.12 10.50
N ASN A 83 19.54 3.57 9.34
CA ASN A 83 20.03 4.80 8.72
C ASN A 83 19.35 6.06 9.28
N ARG A 84 18.54 5.95 10.34
CA ARG A 84 17.86 7.06 11.00
C ARG A 84 17.01 7.90 10.05
N LYS A 85 16.48 7.27 8.99
CA LYS A 85 15.55 7.91 8.06
C LYS A 85 14.12 7.93 8.61
N VAL A 86 13.82 6.97 9.48
CA VAL A 86 12.59 6.92 10.29
C VAL A 86 12.95 6.64 11.76
N GLU A 87 12.14 7.14 12.68
CA GLU A 87 12.28 6.92 14.12
C GLU A 87 11.39 5.76 14.58
N TYR A 88 10.14 5.75 14.12
CA TYR A 88 9.16 4.71 14.44
C TYR A 88 8.74 3.96 13.19
N LEU A 89 8.42 2.68 13.35
CA LEU A 89 7.83 1.84 12.30
C LEU A 89 6.38 1.54 12.64
N LEU A 90 5.45 2.13 11.90
CA LEU A 90 4.02 1.81 11.98
C LEU A 90 3.73 0.66 11.01
N VAL A 91 3.50 -0.53 11.56
CA VAL A 91 3.23 -1.73 10.79
C VAL A 91 1.73 -1.89 10.62
N SER A 92 1.22 -1.64 9.42
CA SER A 92 -0.21 -1.64 9.12
C SER A 92 -0.58 -2.78 8.19
N GLY A 93 -1.49 -3.66 8.64
CA GLY A 93 -1.86 -4.85 7.88
C GLY A 93 -3.13 -5.54 8.36
N ASP A 94 -3.45 -6.66 7.71
CA ASP A 94 -4.67 -7.44 7.95
C ASP A 94 -4.49 -8.44 9.11
N ASN A 95 -5.51 -8.51 9.98
CA ASN A 95 -5.59 -9.50 11.06
C ASN A 95 -7.00 -10.11 11.19
N ARG A 96 -7.82 -10.07 10.14
CA ARG A 96 -9.25 -10.47 10.19
C ARG A 96 -9.50 -11.93 10.49
N THR A 97 -8.50 -12.80 10.43
CA THR A 97 -8.67 -14.23 10.74
C THR A 97 -7.75 -14.66 11.88
N LEU A 98 -8.21 -15.61 12.71
CA LEU A 98 -7.52 -16.05 13.93
C LEU A 98 -6.07 -16.50 13.70
N ASN A 99 -5.78 -17.10 12.55
CA ASN A 99 -4.45 -17.63 12.21
C ASN A 99 -3.65 -16.70 11.27
N TYR A 100 -4.15 -15.50 10.97
CA TYR A 100 -3.53 -14.56 10.05
C TYR A 100 -3.42 -13.19 10.69
N ASN A 101 -2.19 -12.76 10.96
CA ASN A 101 -1.90 -11.47 11.59
C ASN A 101 -0.60 -10.90 11.04
N GLU A 102 -0.72 -10.10 9.96
CA GLU A 102 0.44 -9.50 9.30
C GLU A 102 1.25 -8.58 10.24
N PRO A 103 0.63 -7.63 10.98
CA PRO A 103 1.37 -6.77 11.88
C PRO A 103 2.19 -7.52 12.91
N ARG A 104 1.63 -8.57 13.52
CA ARG A 104 2.33 -9.39 14.51
C ARG A 104 3.53 -10.12 13.91
N ASP A 105 3.37 -10.69 12.73
CA ASP A 105 4.43 -11.46 12.08
C ASP A 105 5.56 -10.53 11.61
N MET A 106 5.21 -9.34 11.10
CA MET A 106 6.18 -8.32 10.71
C MET A 106 6.92 -7.74 11.93
N ARG A 107 6.22 -7.46 13.06
CA ARG A 107 6.86 -7.05 14.32
C ARG A 107 7.90 -8.05 14.78
N ARG A 108 7.57 -9.34 14.79
CA ARG A 108 8.52 -10.41 15.16
C ARG A 108 9.75 -10.42 14.26
N ALA A 109 9.55 -10.21 12.95
CA ALA A 109 10.65 -10.17 11.99
C ALA A 109 11.53 -8.94 12.17
N LEU A 110 10.96 -7.76 12.48
CA LEU A 110 11.70 -6.54 12.76
C LEU A 110 12.54 -6.66 14.04
N ILE A 111 11.96 -7.19 15.13
CA ILE A 111 12.67 -7.46 16.39
C ILE A 111 13.82 -8.42 16.16
N ALA A 112 13.62 -9.50 15.42
CA ALA A 112 14.65 -10.46 15.06
C ALA A 112 15.82 -9.85 14.24
N ARG A 113 15.60 -8.67 13.63
CA ARG A 113 16.61 -7.88 12.91
C ARG A 113 17.20 -6.74 13.76
N GLY A 114 16.88 -6.67 15.05
CA GLY A 114 17.45 -5.72 16.01
C GLY A 114 16.69 -4.40 16.15
N VAL A 115 15.52 -4.24 15.54
CA VAL A 115 14.67 -3.05 15.79
C VAL A 115 14.06 -3.20 17.19
N PRO A 116 14.23 -2.21 18.11
CA PRO A 116 13.65 -2.26 19.44
C PRO A 116 12.12 -2.30 19.37
N ASP A 117 11.50 -3.10 20.22
CA ASP A 117 10.05 -3.27 20.25
C ASP A 117 9.30 -1.97 20.50
N SER A 118 9.84 -1.09 21.35
CA SER A 118 9.29 0.23 21.64
C SER A 118 9.22 1.18 20.43
N MET A 119 9.94 0.87 19.35
CA MET A 119 9.93 1.66 18.11
C MET A 119 8.96 1.10 17.06
N ILE A 120 8.23 0.03 17.39
CA ILE A 120 7.30 -0.64 16.48
C ILE A 120 5.88 -0.47 16.97
N ILE A 121 5.07 0.22 16.20
CA ILE A 121 3.65 0.45 16.46
C ILE A 121 2.84 -0.45 15.53
N LEU A 122 1.75 -1.04 16.03
CA LEU A 122 0.95 -1.97 15.26
C LEU A 122 -0.42 -1.38 14.92
N ASP A 123 -0.74 -1.39 13.63
CA ASP A 123 -2.07 -1.09 13.11
C ASP A 123 -2.72 -2.36 12.57
N TYR A 124 -3.67 -2.89 13.31
CA TYR A 124 -4.40 -4.12 12.99
C TYR A 124 -5.60 -3.91 12.06
N ALA A 125 -5.88 -2.68 11.66
CA ALA A 125 -7.03 -2.36 10.81
C ALA A 125 -6.64 -1.82 9.42
N GLY A 126 -5.37 -2.00 9.02
CA GLY A 126 -4.86 -1.71 7.69
C GLY A 126 -5.23 -2.76 6.66
N ILE A 127 -6.54 -2.99 6.45
CA ILE A 127 -7.06 -4.06 5.62
C ILE A 127 -6.84 -3.80 4.13
N ARG A 128 -6.94 -2.54 3.73
CA ARG A 128 -6.69 -2.05 2.36
C ARG A 128 -5.62 -0.97 2.41
N THR A 129 -4.93 -0.73 1.31
CA THR A 129 -3.98 0.39 1.19
C THR A 129 -4.60 1.72 1.62
N PHE A 130 -5.86 1.96 1.22
CA PHE A 130 -6.64 3.12 1.63
C PHE A 130 -6.76 3.23 3.15
N ASP A 131 -7.10 2.11 3.82
CA ASP A 131 -7.24 2.09 5.28
C ASP A 131 -5.89 2.41 5.95
N SER A 132 -4.79 1.79 5.53
CA SER A 132 -3.45 2.02 6.09
C SER A 132 -3.01 3.48 6.01
N VAL A 133 -3.16 4.10 4.83
CA VAL A 133 -2.77 5.50 4.61
C VAL A 133 -3.62 6.46 5.44
N ILE A 134 -4.94 6.33 5.39
CA ILE A 134 -5.84 7.25 6.10
C ILE A 134 -5.75 7.06 7.62
N ARG A 135 -5.56 5.82 8.09
CA ARG A 135 -5.38 5.55 9.51
C ARG A 135 -4.05 6.09 10.04
N CYS A 136 -2.97 6.01 9.25
CA CYS A 136 -1.69 6.65 9.60
C CYS A 136 -1.89 8.13 9.92
N ASN A 137 -2.72 8.83 9.16
CA ASN A 137 -3.07 10.23 9.44
C ASN A 137 -4.10 10.37 10.57
N LYS A 138 -5.27 9.76 10.44
CA LYS A 138 -6.43 10.05 11.31
C LYS A 138 -6.34 9.40 12.69
N VAL A 139 -5.71 8.23 12.79
CA VAL A 139 -5.57 7.48 14.04
C VAL A 139 -4.21 7.75 14.69
N PHE A 140 -3.14 7.71 13.90
CA PHE A 140 -1.78 7.86 14.41
C PHE A 140 -1.22 9.29 14.26
N GLY A 141 -2.02 10.25 13.83
CA GLY A 141 -1.72 11.68 13.84
C GLY A 141 -0.64 12.12 12.86
N GLN A 142 -0.26 11.30 11.88
CA GLN A 142 0.85 11.60 10.97
C GLN A 142 0.38 12.33 9.73
N SER A 143 0.84 13.55 9.52
CA SER A 143 0.61 14.33 8.27
C SER A 143 1.79 14.23 7.29
N SER A 144 2.96 13.78 7.78
CA SER A 144 4.16 13.55 6.99
C SER A 144 4.81 12.25 7.43
N PHE A 145 5.01 11.31 6.50
CA PHE A 145 5.59 9.98 6.76
C PHE A 145 6.14 9.33 5.50
N THR A 146 6.98 8.30 5.70
CA THR A 146 7.50 7.47 4.61
C THR A 146 6.72 6.18 4.49
N ILE A 147 6.19 5.86 3.31
CA ILE A 147 5.56 4.55 3.04
C ILE A 147 6.64 3.57 2.58
N ILE A 148 6.66 2.36 3.15
CA ILE A 148 7.63 1.32 2.84
C ILE A 148 6.90 0.14 2.21
N SER A 149 7.15 -0.11 0.92
CA SER A 149 6.54 -1.22 0.17
C SER A 149 7.25 -1.44 -1.17
N GLN A 150 6.76 -2.37 -2.00
CA GLN A 150 7.18 -2.45 -3.40
C GLN A 150 6.55 -1.33 -4.23
N GLU A 151 7.21 -0.95 -5.33
CA GLU A 151 6.86 0.15 -6.23
C GLU A 151 5.37 0.19 -6.58
N PHE A 152 4.82 -0.88 -7.15
CA PHE A 152 3.41 -0.94 -7.57
C PHE A 152 2.40 -0.66 -6.44
N HIS A 153 2.80 -0.91 -5.20
CA HIS A 153 1.99 -0.66 -4.01
C HIS A 153 2.21 0.76 -3.48
N LEU A 154 3.45 1.28 -3.62
CA LEU A 154 3.78 2.66 -3.27
C LEU A 154 3.00 3.67 -4.09
N GLU A 155 2.97 3.51 -5.42
CA GLU A 155 2.25 4.40 -6.33
C GLU A 155 0.80 4.57 -5.92
N ARG A 156 0.10 3.46 -5.66
CA ARG A 156 -1.29 3.50 -5.20
C ARG A 156 -1.44 4.16 -3.82
N ALA A 157 -0.52 3.90 -2.90
CA ALA A 157 -0.57 4.48 -1.56
C ALA A 157 -0.25 5.97 -1.57
N LEU A 158 0.73 6.41 -2.34
CA LEU A 158 1.10 7.81 -2.54
C LEU A 158 -0.05 8.59 -3.21
N PHE A 159 -0.66 8.04 -4.25
CA PHE A 159 -1.80 8.65 -4.91
C PHE A 159 -2.97 8.92 -3.94
N ILE A 160 -3.26 7.95 -3.07
CA ILE A 160 -4.27 8.14 -2.01
C ILE A 160 -3.83 9.25 -1.04
N ALA A 161 -2.58 9.20 -0.57
CA ALA A 161 -2.05 10.18 0.37
C ALA A 161 -2.10 11.62 -0.19
N GLN A 162 -1.69 11.82 -1.44
CA GLN A 162 -1.71 13.11 -2.14
C GLN A 162 -3.12 13.67 -2.26
N HIS A 163 -4.11 12.83 -2.58
CA HIS A 163 -5.51 13.27 -2.64
C HIS A 163 -6.00 13.88 -1.31
N PHE A 164 -5.51 13.38 -0.18
CA PHE A 164 -5.84 13.89 1.14
C PHE A 164 -4.89 15.02 1.63
N GLY A 165 -4.03 15.53 0.77
CA GLY A 165 -3.09 16.62 1.09
C GLY A 165 -1.99 16.23 2.07
N LEU A 166 -1.64 14.94 2.17
CA LEU A 166 -0.61 14.44 3.08
C LEU A 166 0.78 14.59 2.43
N ASN A 167 1.77 15.00 3.21
CA ASN A 167 3.16 15.12 2.78
C ASN A 167 3.88 13.77 2.93
N VAL A 168 3.77 12.91 1.93
CA VAL A 168 4.20 11.52 2.00
C VAL A 168 5.15 11.18 0.87
N ILE A 169 6.21 10.42 1.21
CA ILE A 169 7.17 9.86 0.27
C ILE A 169 7.17 8.34 0.37
N GLY A 170 7.61 7.67 -0.68
CA GLY A 170 7.74 6.21 -0.74
C GLY A 170 9.19 5.76 -0.69
N PHE A 171 9.47 4.69 0.01
CA PHE A 171 10.73 3.96 -0.08
C PHE A 171 10.50 2.57 -0.66
N GLU A 172 11.15 2.33 -1.79
CA GLU A 172 10.98 1.09 -2.53
C GLU A 172 11.71 -0.08 -1.86
N ALA A 173 10.96 -1.11 -1.48
CA ALA A 173 11.51 -2.39 -1.12
C ALA A 173 11.90 -3.16 -2.39
N GLN A 174 12.98 -3.94 -2.29
CA GLN A 174 13.51 -4.71 -3.42
C GLN A 174 12.41 -5.42 -4.21
N ALA A 175 12.50 -5.33 -5.52
CA ALA A 175 11.58 -6.02 -6.43
C ALA A 175 11.76 -7.54 -6.36
N VAL A 176 10.66 -8.28 -6.51
CA VAL A 176 10.69 -9.74 -6.60
C VAL A 176 10.75 -10.14 -8.06
N ALA A 177 11.88 -10.70 -8.49
CA ALA A 177 12.18 -11.00 -9.89
C ALA A 177 11.20 -12.03 -10.53
N GLU A 178 10.68 -12.97 -9.73
CA GLU A 178 9.89 -14.10 -10.26
C GLU A 178 8.38 -13.85 -10.33
N ASN A 179 7.85 -12.72 -9.90
CA ASN A 179 6.41 -12.64 -9.61
C ASN A 179 5.66 -11.44 -10.17
N ARG A 180 6.01 -10.99 -11.36
CA ARG A 180 4.97 -10.36 -12.19
C ARG A 180 4.16 -11.45 -12.89
N SER A 181 3.51 -12.34 -12.11
CA SER A 181 2.52 -13.23 -12.73
C SER A 181 1.46 -12.35 -13.40
N VAL A 182 0.97 -12.76 -14.56
CA VAL A 182 -0.07 -12.03 -15.30
C VAL A 182 -1.24 -11.67 -14.37
N SER A 183 -1.58 -12.57 -13.44
CA SER A 183 -2.63 -12.34 -12.44
C SER A 183 -2.30 -11.19 -11.47
N THR A 184 -1.05 -11.01 -11.08
CA THR A 184 -0.64 -9.90 -10.20
C THR A 184 -0.72 -8.57 -10.96
N VAL A 185 -0.25 -8.53 -12.20
CA VAL A 185 -0.32 -7.33 -13.05
C VAL A 185 -1.78 -6.91 -13.25
N ILE A 186 -2.64 -7.84 -13.67
CA ILE A 186 -4.08 -7.56 -13.87
C ILE A 186 -4.72 -7.06 -12.58
N ARG A 187 -4.43 -7.72 -11.45
CA ARG A 187 -4.95 -7.29 -10.14
C ARG A 187 -4.54 -5.86 -9.80
N GLU A 188 -3.30 -5.47 -10.06
CA GLU A 188 -2.82 -4.12 -9.77
C GLU A 188 -3.45 -3.07 -10.69
N TYR A 189 -3.64 -3.37 -11.98
CA TYR A 189 -4.38 -2.47 -12.88
C TYR A 189 -5.79 -2.15 -12.34
N PHE A 190 -6.52 -3.16 -11.88
CA PHE A 190 -7.84 -2.96 -11.28
C PHE A 190 -7.77 -2.30 -9.89
N ALA A 191 -6.74 -2.60 -9.08
CA ALA A 191 -6.57 -1.98 -7.77
C ALA A 191 -6.27 -0.48 -7.87
N ARG A 192 -5.48 -0.06 -8.86
CA ARG A 192 -5.23 1.36 -9.16
C ARG A 192 -6.49 2.07 -9.66
N PHE A 193 -7.21 1.48 -10.61
CA PHE A 193 -8.51 2.00 -11.05
C PHE A 193 -9.48 2.15 -9.87
N LYS A 194 -9.55 1.14 -9.01
CA LYS A 194 -10.36 1.21 -7.80
C LYS A 194 -9.92 2.32 -6.86
N ALA A 195 -8.62 2.58 -6.70
CA ALA A 195 -8.14 3.68 -5.86
C ALA A 195 -8.64 5.05 -6.38
N VAL A 196 -8.61 5.27 -7.71
CA VAL A 196 -9.19 6.48 -8.31
C VAL A 196 -10.69 6.60 -8.00
N LEU A 197 -11.44 5.50 -8.15
CA LEU A 197 -12.87 5.49 -7.81
C LEU A 197 -13.09 5.77 -6.31
N ASP A 198 -12.31 5.15 -5.44
CA ASP A 198 -12.44 5.30 -3.99
C ASP A 198 -12.29 6.76 -3.55
N VAL A 199 -11.34 7.50 -4.14
CA VAL A 199 -11.03 8.88 -3.72
C VAL A 199 -11.86 9.94 -4.45
N TYR A 200 -12.19 9.76 -5.74
CA TYR A 200 -12.84 10.80 -6.54
C TYR A 200 -14.34 10.58 -6.78
N VAL A 201 -14.82 9.36 -6.69
CA VAL A 201 -16.20 9.01 -7.04
C VAL A 201 -16.99 8.52 -5.85
N LEU A 202 -16.44 7.57 -5.09
CA LEU A 202 -17.17 6.85 -4.03
C LEU A 202 -17.10 7.54 -2.67
N GLY A 203 -16.17 8.50 -2.47
CA GLY A 203 -15.94 9.13 -1.18
C GLY A 203 -15.67 8.08 -0.08
N THR A 204 -14.90 7.05 -0.42
CA THR A 204 -14.64 5.90 0.46
C THR A 204 -14.06 6.36 1.79
N LYS A 205 -14.53 5.73 2.87
CA LYS A 205 -14.00 5.94 4.22
C LYS A 205 -13.23 4.70 4.69
N PRO A 206 -12.30 4.85 5.65
CA PRO A 206 -11.67 3.70 6.30
C PRO A 206 -12.72 2.79 6.92
N ARG A 207 -12.47 1.48 6.86
CA ARG A 207 -13.41 0.49 7.38
C ARG A 207 -13.55 0.58 8.90
N PHE A 208 -12.44 0.89 9.57
CA PHE A 208 -12.37 1.12 11.02
C PHE A 208 -11.45 2.30 11.29
N LEU A 209 -11.90 3.31 12.01
CA LEU A 209 -11.03 4.40 12.48
C LEU A 209 -10.47 4.09 13.87
N GLY A 210 -11.32 3.92 14.86
CA GLY A 210 -10.91 3.80 16.26
C GLY A 210 -10.48 5.13 16.86
N ASP A 211 -10.00 5.07 18.11
CA ASP A 211 -9.52 6.24 18.85
C ASP A 211 -8.13 6.68 18.37
N PRO A 212 -7.80 7.98 18.50
CA PRO A 212 -6.46 8.48 18.18
C PRO A 212 -5.39 7.86 19.09
N ILE A 213 -4.27 7.49 18.50
CA ILE A 213 -3.09 6.93 19.17
C ILE A 213 -1.91 7.85 18.88
N GLN A 214 -1.26 8.38 19.91
CA GLN A 214 -0.08 9.21 19.73
C GLN A 214 1.18 8.37 19.62
N ILE A 215 1.99 8.62 18.59
CA ILE A 215 3.31 8.02 18.42
C ILE A 215 4.34 8.85 19.14
N GLY A 216 5.19 8.22 19.98
CA GLY A 216 6.32 8.87 20.65
C GLY A 216 6.06 9.40 22.07
N ASN A 217 4.84 9.38 22.57
CA ASN A 217 4.57 9.66 23.98
C ASN A 217 4.56 8.33 24.75
N GLY A 218 5.72 7.92 25.24
CA GLY A 218 6.05 6.73 26.02
C GLY A 218 4.88 5.79 26.37
N GLN A 219 4.83 4.65 25.71
CA GLN A 219 4.15 3.47 26.22
C GLN A 219 5.11 2.66 27.07
#